data_8fcac53a3aac762db4d60a6b9eb3db9d
#
_entry.id   8fcac53a3aac762db4d60a6b9eb3db9d
#
_cell.length_a   1.000
_cell.length_b   1.000
_cell.length_c   1.000
_cell.angle_alpha   90.00
_cell.angle_beta   90.00
_cell.angle_gamma   90.00
#
_symmetry.space_group_name_H-M   'P 1'
#
loop_
_entity.id
_entity.type
_entity.pdbx_description
1 polymer ?
#
loop_
_entity_poly.entity_id
_entity_poly.type
_entity_poly.pdbx_seq_one_letter_code
_entity_poly.pdbx_strand_id
1 'polypeptide(L)'
;MSTPFVTALIDTYNHESFIEEAIASALQQDFPASETEILVVDDGSTDRTPEIVRKFAPRVRLLRKPNGGQASAFNAGIPEARGETVAFLDGDDWWAPGKLSAVASVFAAEPAVGLVGHGITQVYPDGRRQAELPKELTRFRLNSIPAAKIFRMRRGFLGTSRMAYRRQVLAQIGAVPESLKFEADEYLFTLAGLFADVMILPVAQTFYRLHGGNLFQFSIGTRDSVSRKQQVLAALARSLREKMRELKVRDDVATAILECVQLEADFLHLQLDSGLPWETVSTELKIMCVFQSDASIWQRLFSLARLAPALVLPAAVYYRWRYKFSEAAGYQKFRQRFFPFPVPSQVERQERPTV
;
A
#
# COMPACT_ATOMS: atom_id res chain seq x y z
N MET A 1 16.96 -30.85 3.28
CA MET A 1 15.57 -30.39 3.24
C MET A 1 15.35 -29.72 1.90
N SER A 2 14.26 -30.00 1.20
CA SER A 2 13.91 -29.33 -0.05
C SER A 2 13.71 -27.83 0.22
N THR A 3 14.03 -26.96 -0.75
CA THR A 3 13.75 -25.53 -0.68
C THR A 3 12.23 -25.34 -0.64
N PRO A 4 11.65 -24.57 0.32
CA PRO A 4 10.23 -24.29 0.32
C PRO A 4 9.84 -23.46 -0.91
N PHE A 5 8.60 -23.65 -1.40
CA PHE A 5 8.08 -22.83 -2.50
C PHE A 5 7.83 -21.38 -2.04
N VAL A 6 7.29 -21.20 -0.83
CA VAL A 6 6.93 -19.86 -0.32
C VAL A 6 7.47 -19.62 1.09
N THR A 7 8.01 -18.42 1.31
CA THR A 7 8.18 -17.84 2.64
C THR A 7 7.05 -16.86 2.90
N ALA A 8 6.23 -17.11 3.92
CA ALA A 8 5.35 -16.11 4.54
C ALA A 8 6.21 -15.22 5.44
N LEU A 9 6.54 -14.01 4.99
CA LEU A 9 7.32 -13.04 5.74
C LEU A 9 6.35 -12.11 6.47
N ILE A 10 6.33 -12.20 7.81
CA ILE A 10 5.48 -11.39 8.68
C ILE A 10 6.36 -10.36 9.37
N ASP A 11 6.20 -9.07 9.06
CA ASP A 11 6.86 -8.01 9.79
C ASP A 11 5.95 -7.49 10.92
N THR A 12 6.56 -7.19 12.08
CA THR A 12 5.79 -6.83 13.25
C THR A 12 6.55 -5.89 14.20
N TYR A 13 5.79 -4.98 14.83
CA TYR A 13 6.27 -4.13 15.92
C TYR A 13 5.12 -3.78 16.86
N ASN A 14 5.19 -4.25 18.12
CA ASN A 14 4.17 -4.02 19.15
C ASN A 14 2.75 -4.44 18.73
N HIS A 15 2.61 -5.67 18.24
CA HIS A 15 1.35 -6.26 17.80
C HIS A 15 0.91 -7.43 18.72
N GLU A 16 1.12 -7.35 20.05
CA GLU A 16 0.75 -8.43 20.98
C GLU A 16 -0.72 -8.85 20.90
N SER A 17 -1.61 -7.93 20.49
CA SER A 17 -3.05 -8.20 20.35
C SER A 17 -3.43 -8.87 19.03
N PHE A 18 -2.53 -8.91 18.03
CA PHE A 18 -2.86 -9.28 16.64
C PHE A 18 -1.98 -10.39 16.07
N ILE A 19 -0.71 -10.43 16.48
CA ILE A 19 0.31 -11.30 15.86
C ILE A 19 -0.07 -12.79 15.88
N GLU A 20 -0.81 -13.24 16.89
CA GLU A 20 -1.27 -14.63 17.01
C GLU A 20 -2.18 -14.99 15.83
N GLU A 21 -3.13 -14.12 15.48
CA GLU A 21 -4.05 -14.33 14.35
C GLU A 21 -3.32 -14.25 13.00
N ALA A 22 -2.37 -13.32 12.84
CA ALA A 22 -1.53 -13.25 11.65
C ALA A 22 -0.78 -14.57 11.40
N ILE A 23 -0.08 -15.09 12.43
CA ILE A 23 0.64 -16.36 12.35
C ILE A 23 -0.31 -17.53 12.10
N ALA A 24 -1.43 -17.61 12.83
CA ALA A 24 -2.42 -18.66 12.66
C ALA A 24 -2.96 -18.71 11.23
N SER A 25 -3.23 -17.55 10.63
CA SER A 25 -3.71 -17.46 9.24
C SER A 25 -2.70 -17.97 8.21
N ALA A 26 -1.41 -17.72 8.44
CA ALA A 26 -0.34 -18.23 7.61
C ALA A 26 -0.12 -19.75 7.77
N LEU A 27 -0.31 -20.26 8.99
CA LEU A 27 -0.22 -21.70 9.29
C LEU A 27 -1.41 -22.53 8.77
N GLN A 28 -2.57 -21.88 8.55
CA GLN A 28 -3.84 -22.53 8.16
C GLN A 28 -4.15 -22.35 6.67
N GLN A 29 -3.15 -21.99 5.86
CA GLN A 29 -3.34 -21.89 4.42
C GLN A 29 -3.65 -23.27 3.80
N ASP A 30 -4.46 -23.28 2.75
CA ASP A 30 -4.72 -24.46 1.90
C ASP A 30 -3.53 -24.76 0.95
N PHE A 31 -2.33 -24.75 1.51
CA PHE A 31 -1.08 -24.97 0.81
C PHE A 31 -0.17 -25.91 1.61
N PRO A 32 0.65 -26.78 0.96
CA PRO A 32 1.43 -27.76 1.67
C PRO A 32 2.37 -27.14 2.72
N ALA A 33 2.26 -27.58 3.97
CA ALA A 33 3.12 -27.09 5.05
C ALA A 33 4.61 -27.41 4.81
N SER A 34 4.91 -28.48 4.07
CA SER A 34 6.29 -28.84 3.68
C SER A 34 6.91 -27.87 2.66
N GLU A 35 6.07 -27.11 1.95
CA GLU A 35 6.46 -26.12 0.95
C GLU A 35 6.32 -24.67 1.48
N THR A 36 5.97 -24.52 2.76
CA THR A 36 5.75 -23.21 3.39
C THR A 36 6.74 -22.98 4.53
N GLU A 37 7.52 -21.91 4.45
CA GLU A 37 8.26 -21.34 5.56
C GLU A 37 7.48 -20.17 6.15
N ILE A 38 7.43 -20.04 7.48
CA ILE A 38 6.92 -18.85 8.15
C ILE A 38 8.08 -18.18 8.89
N LEU A 39 8.38 -16.94 8.48
CA LEU A 39 9.42 -16.11 9.06
C LEU A 39 8.79 -14.83 9.62
N VAL A 40 8.83 -14.66 10.93
CA VAL A 40 8.43 -13.43 11.62
C VAL A 40 9.65 -12.57 11.84
N VAL A 41 9.59 -11.32 11.42
CA VAL A 41 10.61 -10.30 11.66
C VAL A 41 10.07 -9.33 12.69
N ASP A 42 10.53 -9.44 13.93
CA ASP A 42 10.19 -8.53 15.02
C ASP A 42 11.14 -7.34 15.01
N ASP A 43 10.62 -6.17 14.64
CA ASP A 43 11.37 -4.91 14.56
C ASP A 43 11.55 -4.27 15.96
N GLY A 44 11.92 -5.08 16.96
CA GLY A 44 12.29 -4.60 18.29
C GLY A 44 11.10 -4.29 19.20
N SER A 45 10.03 -5.11 19.14
CA SER A 45 8.86 -4.97 20.00
C SER A 45 9.25 -4.93 21.49
N THR A 46 8.54 -4.07 22.23
CA THR A 46 8.69 -3.85 23.67
C THR A 46 7.53 -4.45 24.48
N ASP A 47 6.49 -4.93 23.79
CA ASP A 47 5.35 -5.65 24.35
C ASP A 47 5.58 -7.18 24.30
N ARG A 48 4.54 -7.98 24.51
CA ARG A 48 4.61 -9.44 24.51
C ARG A 48 4.65 -10.09 23.12
N THR A 49 4.74 -9.31 22.03
CA THR A 49 4.80 -9.84 20.66
C THR A 49 5.83 -10.98 20.51
N PRO A 50 7.12 -10.81 20.91
CA PRO A 50 8.11 -11.86 20.73
C PRO A 50 7.85 -13.13 21.57
N GLU A 51 7.24 -13.00 22.77
CA GLU A 51 6.84 -14.14 23.59
C GLU A 51 5.72 -14.95 22.91
N ILE A 52 4.75 -14.26 22.30
CA ILE A 52 3.65 -14.90 21.57
C ILE A 52 4.21 -15.67 20.36
N VAL A 53 5.07 -15.05 19.55
CA VAL A 53 5.68 -15.70 18.39
C VAL A 53 6.44 -16.97 18.77
N ARG A 54 7.20 -16.97 19.88
CA ARG A 54 7.97 -18.14 20.34
C ARG A 54 7.10 -19.36 20.66
N LYS A 55 5.82 -19.18 20.99
CA LYS A 55 4.89 -20.32 21.22
C LYS A 55 4.66 -21.17 19.98
N PHE A 56 4.92 -20.62 18.79
CA PHE A 56 4.76 -21.33 17.52
C PHE A 56 6.00 -22.08 17.06
N ALA A 57 7.10 -22.04 17.82
CA ALA A 57 8.30 -22.82 17.49
C ALA A 57 8.02 -24.35 17.55
N PRO A 58 8.63 -25.16 16.69
CA PRO A 58 9.60 -24.82 15.64
C PRO A 58 8.97 -24.46 14.27
N ARG A 59 7.65 -24.38 14.18
CA ARG A 59 6.93 -24.13 12.91
C ARG A 59 7.14 -22.72 12.36
N VAL A 60 7.47 -21.76 13.24
CA VAL A 60 7.69 -20.36 12.91
C VAL A 60 9.10 -19.96 13.33
N ARG A 61 9.84 -19.36 12.41
CA ARG A 61 11.14 -18.75 12.71
C ARG A 61 10.93 -17.32 13.15
N LEU A 62 11.56 -16.93 14.25
CA LEU A 62 11.59 -15.55 14.73
C LEU A 62 12.97 -14.94 14.48
N LEU A 63 13.00 -13.85 13.72
CA LEU A 63 14.15 -12.97 13.57
C LEU A 63 13.85 -11.68 14.33
N ARG A 64 14.62 -11.39 15.38
CA ARG A 64 14.45 -10.18 16.17
C ARG A 64 15.61 -9.22 15.94
N LYS A 65 15.30 -7.91 15.79
CA LYS A 65 16.29 -6.86 15.58
C LYS A 65 15.93 -5.59 16.36
N PRO A 66 16.86 -4.64 16.55
CA PRO A 66 16.51 -3.30 17.03
C PRO A 66 15.54 -2.59 16.11
N ASN A 67 14.62 -1.78 16.66
CA ASN A 67 13.64 -1.04 15.87
C ASN A 67 14.32 -0.12 14.83
N GLY A 68 13.91 -0.26 13.59
CA GLY A 68 14.40 0.52 12.46
C GLY A 68 13.30 0.91 11.46
N GLY A 69 12.05 0.46 11.69
CA GLY A 69 10.90 0.66 10.80
C GLY A 69 10.81 -0.39 9.71
N GLN A 70 9.77 -0.29 8.89
CA GLN A 70 9.36 -1.29 7.90
C GLN A 70 10.50 -1.66 6.91
N ALA A 71 11.18 -0.67 6.34
CA ALA A 71 12.31 -0.93 5.44
C ALA A 71 13.40 -1.77 6.10
N SER A 72 13.73 -1.47 7.36
CA SER A 72 14.73 -2.20 8.12
C SER A 72 14.29 -3.64 8.44
N ALA A 73 12.99 -3.85 8.72
CA ALA A 73 12.43 -5.18 8.88
C ALA A 73 12.48 -5.99 7.57
N PHE A 74 12.13 -5.39 6.45
CA PHE A 74 12.23 -6.03 5.14
C PHE A 74 13.68 -6.37 4.77
N ASN A 75 14.61 -5.45 4.98
CA ASN A 75 16.04 -5.67 4.72
C ASN A 75 16.64 -6.81 5.57
N ALA A 76 16.12 -7.02 6.77
CA ALA A 76 16.52 -8.14 7.61
C ALA A 76 15.86 -9.46 7.17
N GLY A 77 14.57 -9.43 6.80
CA GLY A 77 13.80 -10.64 6.53
C GLY A 77 13.97 -11.19 5.11
N ILE A 78 14.05 -10.33 4.09
CA ILE A 78 14.15 -10.78 2.68
C ILE A 78 15.36 -11.68 2.44
N PRO A 79 16.59 -11.37 2.90
CA PRO A 79 17.74 -12.26 2.74
C PRO A 79 17.60 -13.59 3.49
N GLU A 80 16.85 -13.61 4.59
CA GLU A 80 16.62 -14.80 5.41
C GLU A 80 15.52 -15.71 4.88
N ALA A 81 14.70 -15.23 3.93
CA ALA A 81 13.65 -16.00 3.28
C ALA A 81 14.24 -17.11 2.41
N ARG A 82 13.78 -18.35 2.62
CA ARG A 82 14.28 -19.55 1.92
C ARG A 82 13.41 -19.92 0.73
N GLY A 83 12.17 -19.46 0.69
CA GLY A 83 11.23 -19.77 -0.38
C GLY A 83 11.67 -19.22 -1.75
N GLU A 84 11.24 -19.87 -2.82
CA GLU A 84 11.37 -19.34 -4.18
C GLU A 84 10.53 -18.08 -4.37
N THR A 85 9.47 -17.96 -3.58
CA THR A 85 8.59 -16.80 -3.49
C THR A 85 8.53 -16.27 -2.06
N VAL A 86 8.26 -14.96 -1.91
CA VAL A 86 8.08 -14.31 -0.62
C VAL A 86 6.73 -13.62 -0.62
N ALA A 87 5.82 -14.05 0.24
CA ALA A 87 4.53 -13.44 0.48
C ALA A 87 4.60 -12.63 1.77
N PHE A 88 4.24 -11.35 1.71
CA PHE A 88 4.33 -10.42 2.84
C PHE A 88 3.02 -10.33 3.62
N LEU A 89 3.12 -10.15 4.93
CA LEU A 89 1.99 -9.93 5.84
C LEU A 89 2.39 -8.98 6.96
N ASP A 90 1.62 -7.93 7.19
CA ASP A 90 1.75 -7.08 8.38
C ASP A 90 1.23 -7.85 9.63
N GLY A 91 1.88 -7.69 10.76
CA GLY A 91 1.56 -8.42 12.00
C GLY A 91 0.21 -8.09 12.62
N ASP A 92 -0.50 -7.09 12.11
CA ASP A 92 -1.85 -6.68 12.51
C ASP A 92 -2.97 -7.14 11.55
N ASP A 93 -2.60 -7.76 10.41
CA ASP A 93 -3.50 -8.30 9.40
C ASP A 93 -3.58 -9.84 9.46
N TRP A 94 -4.43 -10.44 8.63
CA TRP A 94 -4.46 -11.89 8.42
C TRP A 94 -4.91 -12.27 7.02
N TRP A 95 -4.52 -13.45 6.56
CA TRP A 95 -4.83 -13.95 5.23
C TRP A 95 -6.12 -14.79 5.19
N ALA A 96 -6.78 -14.78 4.03
CA ALA A 96 -7.77 -15.78 3.69
C ALA A 96 -7.09 -17.14 3.41
N PRO A 97 -7.76 -18.29 3.65
CA PRO A 97 -7.15 -19.61 3.49
C PRO A 97 -6.56 -19.88 2.11
N GLY A 98 -7.14 -19.33 1.04
CA GLY A 98 -6.75 -19.56 -0.35
C GLY A 98 -5.63 -18.66 -0.89
N LYS A 99 -4.98 -17.84 -0.07
CA LYS A 99 -4.00 -16.88 -0.60
C LYS A 99 -2.78 -17.56 -1.22
N LEU A 100 -2.17 -18.51 -0.52
CA LEU A 100 -0.93 -19.11 -1.01
C LEU A 100 -1.16 -19.99 -2.23
N SER A 101 -2.26 -20.75 -2.31
CA SER A 101 -2.62 -21.50 -3.49
C SER A 101 -2.93 -20.62 -4.70
N ALA A 102 -3.62 -19.49 -4.52
CA ALA A 102 -3.85 -18.53 -5.59
C ALA A 102 -2.55 -17.93 -6.14
N VAL A 103 -1.63 -17.53 -5.26
CA VAL A 103 -0.31 -17.00 -5.64
C VAL A 103 0.53 -18.06 -6.36
N ALA A 104 0.59 -19.28 -5.82
CA ALA A 104 1.34 -20.38 -6.40
C ALA A 104 0.84 -20.73 -7.81
N SER A 105 -0.49 -20.76 -7.99
CA SER A 105 -1.10 -21.01 -9.30
C SER A 105 -0.68 -19.98 -10.34
N VAL A 106 -0.63 -18.70 -9.98
CA VAL A 106 -0.17 -17.65 -10.89
C VAL A 106 1.31 -17.84 -11.24
N PHE A 107 2.16 -18.05 -10.25
CA PHE A 107 3.58 -18.20 -10.51
C PHE A 107 3.92 -19.47 -11.30
N ALA A 108 3.13 -20.54 -11.16
CA ALA A 108 3.29 -21.74 -11.96
C ALA A 108 2.88 -21.53 -13.42
N ALA A 109 1.75 -20.82 -13.65
CA ALA A 109 1.21 -20.60 -14.99
C ALA A 109 1.92 -19.49 -15.77
N GLU A 110 2.47 -18.48 -15.07
CA GLU A 110 2.96 -17.22 -15.65
C GLU A 110 4.42 -16.94 -15.24
N PRO A 111 5.42 -17.53 -15.94
CA PRO A 111 6.84 -17.35 -15.57
C PRO A 111 7.35 -15.91 -15.61
N ALA A 112 6.75 -15.06 -16.45
CA ALA A 112 7.12 -13.64 -16.58
C ALA A 112 6.60 -12.77 -15.41
N VAL A 113 5.61 -13.28 -14.64
CA VAL A 113 5.06 -12.56 -13.47
C VAL A 113 6.04 -12.69 -12.31
N GLY A 114 6.46 -11.54 -11.78
CA GLY A 114 7.36 -11.47 -10.63
C GLY A 114 6.73 -10.88 -9.38
N LEU A 115 5.56 -10.25 -9.51
CA LEU A 115 4.75 -9.71 -8.42
C LEU A 115 3.29 -10.04 -8.63
N VAL A 116 2.67 -10.64 -7.62
CA VAL A 116 1.22 -10.85 -7.55
C VAL A 116 0.65 -9.99 -6.45
N GLY A 117 -0.40 -9.20 -6.79
CA GLY A 117 -1.20 -8.43 -5.84
C GLY A 117 -2.66 -8.87 -5.88
N HIS A 118 -3.46 -8.42 -4.92
CA HIS A 118 -4.90 -8.74 -4.86
C HIS A 118 -5.68 -7.73 -4.03
N GLY A 119 -7.03 -7.84 -4.05
CA GLY A 119 -7.92 -7.07 -3.20
C GLY A 119 -7.85 -7.49 -1.72
N ILE A 120 -8.55 -6.71 -0.89
CA ILE A 120 -8.67 -6.95 0.56
C ILE A 120 -10.11 -6.95 1.01
N THR A 121 -10.32 -7.46 2.21
CA THR A 121 -11.50 -7.19 3.03
C THR A 121 -11.08 -6.30 4.22
N GLN A 122 -11.50 -5.06 4.22
CA GLN A 122 -11.34 -4.18 5.38
C GLN A 122 -12.22 -4.66 6.52
N VAL A 123 -11.67 -4.73 7.73
CA VAL A 123 -12.36 -5.15 8.95
C VAL A 123 -12.32 -4.01 9.95
N TYR A 124 -13.49 -3.46 10.24
CA TYR A 124 -13.69 -2.32 11.12
C TYR A 124 -13.77 -2.75 12.59
N PRO A 125 -13.48 -1.83 13.56
CA PRO A 125 -13.59 -2.15 14.98
C PRO A 125 -14.97 -2.61 15.44
N ASP A 126 -16.02 -2.21 14.73
CA ASP A 126 -17.42 -2.63 14.96
C ASP A 126 -17.75 -4.00 14.37
N GLY A 127 -16.78 -4.71 13.80
CA GLY A 127 -16.94 -6.01 13.16
C GLY A 127 -17.46 -5.94 11.72
N ARG A 128 -17.83 -4.79 11.20
CA ARG A 128 -18.24 -4.60 9.81
C ARG A 128 -17.09 -4.95 8.87
N ARG A 129 -17.43 -5.61 7.75
CA ARG A 129 -16.46 -5.98 6.71
C ARG A 129 -16.83 -5.33 5.39
N GLN A 130 -15.82 -4.84 4.67
CA GLN A 130 -16.00 -4.24 3.36
C GLN A 130 -14.92 -4.73 2.41
N ALA A 131 -15.33 -5.42 1.34
CA ALA A 131 -14.40 -5.86 0.30
C ALA A 131 -13.99 -4.68 -0.60
N GLU A 132 -12.70 -4.62 -0.91
CA GLU A 132 -12.10 -3.71 -1.89
C GLU A 132 -11.40 -4.57 -2.94
N LEU A 133 -12.02 -4.69 -4.12
CA LEU A 133 -11.58 -5.59 -5.18
C LEU A 133 -11.25 -4.83 -6.45
N PRO A 134 -10.20 -5.25 -7.19
CA PRO A 134 -10.03 -4.87 -8.59
C PRO A 134 -11.25 -5.35 -9.39
N LYS A 135 -11.72 -4.54 -10.34
CA LYS A 135 -12.86 -4.92 -11.19
C LYS A 135 -12.58 -6.11 -12.09
N GLU A 136 -11.31 -6.27 -12.46
CA GLU A 136 -10.83 -7.27 -13.43
C GLU A 136 -9.40 -7.67 -13.11
N LEU A 137 -8.99 -8.82 -13.64
CA LEU A 137 -7.60 -9.23 -13.66
C LEU A 137 -6.78 -8.18 -14.41
N THR A 138 -5.74 -7.68 -13.77
CA THR A 138 -4.86 -6.67 -14.36
C THR A 138 -3.45 -7.21 -14.48
N ARG A 139 -2.81 -7.03 -15.64
CA ARG A 139 -1.41 -7.36 -15.87
C ARG A 139 -0.71 -6.19 -16.54
N PHE A 140 0.46 -5.83 -16.06
CA PHE A 140 1.30 -4.77 -16.65
C PHE A 140 2.77 -4.96 -16.30
N ARG A 141 3.64 -4.26 -17.05
CA ARG A 141 5.06 -4.08 -16.75
C ARG A 141 5.42 -2.62 -16.92
N LEU A 142 6.19 -2.04 -16.00
CA LEU A 142 6.51 -0.60 -15.99
C LEU A 142 7.62 -0.23 -16.98
N ASN A 143 7.36 -0.42 -18.26
CA ASN A 143 8.28 -0.13 -19.35
C ASN A 143 7.77 0.93 -20.35
N SER A 144 6.59 1.51 -20.08
CA SER A 144 5.93 2.46 -20.99
C SER A 144 5.00 3.40 -20.21
N ILE A 145 4.67 4.54 -20.82
CA ILE A 145 3.69 5.51 -20.28
C ILE A 145 2.29 4.88 -20.09
N PRO A 146 1.73 4.08 -21.05
CA PRO A 146 0.47 3.40 -20.82
C PRO A 146 0.51 2.47 -19.58
N ALA A 147 1.59 1.72 -19.39
CA ALA A 147 1.73 0.86 -18.22
C ALA A 147 1.82 1.67 -16.92
N ALA A 148 2.52 2.81 -16.91
CA ALA A 148 2.55 3.72 -15.77
C ALA A 148 1.15 4.26 -15.43
N LYS A 149 0.28 4.50 -16.42
CA LYS A 149 -1.12 4.88 -16.19
C LYS A 149 -1.92 3.75 -15.53
N ILE A 150 -1.76 2.51 -15.98
CA ILE A 150 -2.39 1.34 -15.36
C ILE A 150 -1.91 1.21 -13.91
N PHE A 151 -0.61 1.30 -13.67
CA PHE A 151 -0.01 1.25 -12.34
C PHE A 151 -0.64 2.30 -11.41
N ARG A 152 -0.72 3.57 -11.82
CA ARG A 152 -1.35 4.63 -11.03
C ARG A 152 -2.76 4.31 -10.56
N MET A 153 -3.56 3.69 -11.45
CA MET A 153 -4.94 3.32 -11.12
C MET A 153 -5.05 2.06 -10.25
N ARG A 154 -4.04 1.21 -10.27
CA ARG A 154 -4.07 -0.12 -9.65
C ARG A 154 -3.14 -0.28 -8.44
N ARG A 155 -2.18 0.65 -8.22
CA ARG A 155 -1.20 0.55 -7.12
C ARG A 155 -1.86 0.41 -5.74
N GLY A 156 -3.06 0.94 -5.53
CA GLY A 156 -3.80 0.77 -4.29
C GLY A 156 -4.18 -0.68 -3.96
N PHE A 157 -4.06 -1.61 -4.92
CA PHE A 157 -4.19 -3.05 -4.70
C PHE A 157 -2.85 -3.75 -4.42
N LEU A 158 -1.78 -2.99 -4.31
CA LEU A 158 -0.47 -3.40 -3.87
C LEU A 158 -0.23 -2.82 -2.48
N GLY A 159 0.39 -3.55 -1.61
CA GLY A 159 0.64 -3.20 -0.21
C GLY A 159 1.11 -4.43 0.52
N THR A 160 1.78 -4.30 1.66
CA THR A 160 2.48 -5.37 2.36
C THR A 160 1.67 -6.66 2.40
N SER A 161 0.53 -6.65 3.06
CA SER A 161 -0.30 -7.86 3.26
C SER A 161 -0.96 -8.41 1.99
N ARG A 162 -0.88 -7.68 0.87
CA ARG A 162 -1.50 -8.04 -0.42
C ARG A 162 -0.55 -8.67 -1.41
N MET A 163 0.77 -8.63 -1.15
CA MET A 163 1.78 -8.93 -2.15
C MET A 163 2.49 -10.25 -1.94
N ALA A 164 2.87 -10.85 -3.06
CA ALA A 164 3.84 -11.94 -3.11
C ALA A 164 4.79 -11.73 -4.30
N TYR A 165 6.07 -12.00 -4.10
CA TYR A 165 7.13 -11.79 -5.08
C TYR A 165 7.86 -13.09 -5.40
N ARG A 166 8.36 -13.22 -6.63
CA ARG A 166 9.49 -14.11 -6.85
C ARG A 166 10.72 -13.55 -6.13
N ARG A 167 11.40 -14.37 -5.33
CA ARG A 167 12.57 -13.96 -4.56
C ARG A 167 13.67 -13.34 -5.43
N GLN A 168 13.83 -13.83 -6.67
CA GLN A 168 14.78 -13.26 -7.62
C GLN A 168 14.49 -11.79 -7.98
N VAL A 169 13.21 -11.36 -7.98
CA VAL A 169 12.84 -9.96 -8.24
C VAL A 169 13.24 -9.09 -7.05
N LEU A 170 13.03 -9.55 -5.83
CA LEU A 170 13.48 -8.85 -4.62
C LEU A 170 15.02 -8.73 -4.60
N ALA A 171 15.74 -9.78 -5.02
CA ALA A 171 17.19 -9.72 -5.14
C ALA A 171 17.68 -8.68 -6.18
N GLN A 172 16.95 -8.49 -7.28
CA GLN A 172 17.25 -7.46 -8.28
C GLN A 172 16.97 -6.04 -7.78
N ILE A 173 15.93 -5.85 -6.98
CA ILE A 173 15.62 -4.57 -6.34
C ILE A 173 16.74 -4.19 -5.37
N GLY A 174 17.20 -5.15 -4.58
CA GLY A 174 18.19 -4.94 -3.52
C GLY A 174 17.58 -4.38 -2.25
N ALA A 175 18.42 -3.74 -1.42
CA ALA A 175 17.98 -3.20 -0.14
C ALA A 175 17.05 -2.00 -0.31
N VAL A 176 16.03 -1.94 0.56
CA VAL A 176 15.13 -0.80 0.68
C VAL A 176 15.83 0.31 1.48
N PRO A 177 15.78 1.57 1.05
CA PRO A 177 16.37 2.67 1.81
C PRO A 177 15.78 2.78 3.22
N GLU A 178 16.61 2.75 4.26
CA GLU A 178 16.14 2.77 5.66
C GLU A 178 15.52 4.11 6.09
N SER A 179 15.64 5.14 5.25
CA SER A 179 14.87 6.38 5.41
C SER A 179 13.37 6.18 5.25
N LEU A 180 12.94 5.08 4.59
CA LEU A 180 11.56 4.70 4.40
C LEU A 180 11.08 3.91 5.63
N LYS A 181 10.80 4.62 6.74
CA LYS A 181 10.29 4.00 7.98
C LYS A 181 8.92 3.34 7.80
N PHE A 182 8.14 3.80 6.83
CA PHE A 182 6.90 3.27 6.28
C PHE A 182 6.88 3.59 4.77
N GLU A 183 5.95 3.07 4.00
CA GLU A 183 5.92 3.08 2.51
C GLU A 183 7.10 2.29 1.88
N ALA A 184 7.72 1.39 2.64
CA ALA A 184 8.77 0.51 2.13
C ALA A 184 8.23 -0.48 1.08
N ASP A 185 6.98 -0.88 1.22
CA ASP A 185 6.24 -1.69 0.29
C ASP A 185 6.01 -0.98 -1.06
N GLU A 186 5.72 0.34 -1.05
CA GLU A 186 5.59 1.11 -2.29
C GLU A 186 6.91 1.18 -3.07
N TYR A 187 8.03 1.26 -2.39
CA TYR A 187 9.35 1.16 -3.04
C TYR A 187 9.52 -0.21 -3.72
N LEU A 188 9.21 -1.30 -3.01
CA LEU A 188 9.35 -2.66 -3.54
C LEU A 188 8.43 -2.91 -4.73
N PHE A 189 7.13 -2.61 -4.62
CA PHE A 189 6.20 -2.95 -5.70
C PHE A 189 6.40 -2.06 -6.94
N THR A 190 6.82 -0.81 -6.76
CA THR A 190 7.13 0.07 -7.89
C THR A 190 8.33 -0.47 -8.67
N LEU A 191 9.41 -0.83 -7.98
CA LEU A 191 10.61 -1.36 -8.65
C LEU A 191 10.37 -2.76 -9.22
N ALA A 192 9.58 -3.62 -8.56
CA ALA A 192 9.24 -4.94 -9.10
C ALA A 192 8.63 -4.86 -10.49
N GLY A 193 7.75 -3.87 -10.73
CA GLY A 193 7.15 -3.63 -12.03
C GLY A 193 8.13 -3.27 -13.15
N LEU A 194 9.34 -2.78 -12.82
CA LEU A 194 10.41 -2.56 -13.80
C LEU A 194 11.11 -3.85 -14.21
N PHE A 195 11.24 -4.82 -13.28
CA PHE A 195 11.99 -6.06 -13.51
C PHE A 195 11.13 -7.19 -14.06
N ALA A 196 9.83 -7.23 -13.70
CA ALA A 196 8.94 -8.33 -14.06
C ALA A 196 7.50 -7.81 -14.30
N ASP A 197 6.65 -8.69 -14.82
CA ASP A 197 5.23 -8.40 -14.92
C ASP A 197 4.60 -8.39 -13.52
N VAL A 198 3.67 -7.48 -13.32
CA VAL A 198 2.80 -7.40 -12.14
C VAL A 198 1.43 -7.93 -12.53
N MET A 199 0.89 -8.83 -11.72
CA MET A 199 -0.47 -9.34 -11.88
C MET A 199 -1.30 -9.01 -10.63
N ILE A 200 -2.48 -8.42 -10.80
CA ILE A 200 -3.40 -8.09 -9.71
C ILE A 200 -4.68 -8.90 -9.88
N LEU A 201 -4.96 -9.76 -8.90
CA LEU A 201 -6.08 -10.68 -8.91
C LEU A 201 -7.37 -10.00 -8.42
N PRO A 202 -8.53 -10.23 -9.08
CA PRO A 202 -9.82 -9.65 -8.67
C PRO A 202 -10.47 -10.43 -7.51
N VAL A 203 -9.69 -10.79 -6.50
CA VAL A 203 -10.12 -11.55 -5.31
C VAL A 203 -9.59 -10.90 -4.05
N ALA A 204 -10.29 -11.02 -2.93
CA ALA A 204 -9.80 -10.59 -1.62
C ALA A 204 -9.14 -11.77 -0.92
N GLN A 205 -7.83 -11.70 -0.73
CA GLN A 205 -7.05 -12.76 -0.07
C GLN A 205 -6.41 -12.29 1.25
N THR A 206 -6.73 -11.08 1.69
CA THR A 206 -6.27 -10.51 2.97
C THR A 206 -7.42 -9.80 3.66
N PHE A 207 -7.47 -9.94 4.96
CA PHE A 207 -8.28 -9.14 5.86
C PHE A 207 -7.40 -8.05 6.45
N TYR A 208 -7.71 -6.81 6.12
CA TYR A 208 -7.01 -5.61 6.59
C TYR A 208 -7.72 -5.05 7.82
N ARG A 209 -7.04 -5.07 8.96
CA ARG A 209 -7.60 -4.64 10.24
C ARG A 209 -7.49 -3.13 10.41
N LEU A 210 -8.60 -2.50 10.77
CA LEU A 210 -8.67 -1.09 11.11
C LEU A 210 -8.73 -0.94 12.63
N HIS A 211 -7.68 -0.42 13.28
CA HIS A 211 -7.60 -0.35 14.76
C HIS A 211 -7.03 0.97 15.31
N GLY A 212 -6.98 2.02 14.51
CA GLY A 212 -6.53 3.34 14.93
C GLY A 212 -5.02 3.48 15.20
N GLY A 213 -4.28 2.38 15.26
CA GLY A 213 -2.82 2.33 15.36
C GLY A 213 -2.13 2.01 14.02
N ASN A 214 -2.89 1.77 12.97
CA ASN A 214 -2.33 1.47 11.65
C ASN A 214 -1.48 2.64 11.16
N LEU A 215 -0.26 2.35 10.71
CA LEU A 215 0.67 3.38 10.20
C LEU A 215 0.09 4.18 9.03
N PHE A 216 -0.76 3.54 8.22
CA PHE A 216 -1.42 4.15 7.07
C PHE A 216 -2.67 4.97 7.39
N GLN A 217 -3.30 4.70 8.55
CA GLN A 217 -4.45 5.45 9.05
C GLN A 217 -3.98 6.67 9.85
N PHE A 218 -3.10 7.46 9.27
CA PHE A 218 -2.93 8.80 9.82
C PHE A 218 -4.29 9.48 9.75
N SER A 219 -4.90 9.62 10.91
CA SER A 219 -5.96 10.61 11.08
C SER A 219 -5.43 11.90 10.44
N ILE A 220 -6.03 12.32 9.35
CA ILE A 220 -5.81 13.64 8.75
C ILE A 220 -6.32 14.63 9.79
N GLY A 221 -5.58 14.78 10.86
CA GLY A 221 -6.06 15.50 12.03
C GLY A 221 -4.98 16.31 12.71
N THR A 222 -3.75 15.88 12.65
CA THR A 222 -2.66 16.62 13.28
C THR A 222 -1.63 17.05 12.24
N ARG A 223 -1.13 18.27 12.40
CA ARG A 223 -0.07 18.83 11.54
C ARG A 223 1.15 17.93 11.50
N ASP A 224 1.48 17.29 12.64
CA ASP A 224 2.66 16.43 12.75
C ASP A 224 2.52 15.12 11.96
N SER A 225 1.32 14.53 11.90
CA SER A 225 1.09 13.31 11.12
C SER A 225 1.17 13.59 9.62
N VAL A 226 0.57 14.68 9.16
CA VAL A 226 0.65 15.13 7.76
C VAL A 226 2.08 15.45 7.37
N SER A 227 2.83 16.16 8.24
CA SER A 227 4.24 16.48 8.00
C SER A 227 5.12 15.23 7.88
N ARG A 228 4.94 14.25 8.76
CA ARG A 228 5.67 12.98 8.68
C ARG A 228 5.37 12.24 7.38
N LYS A 229 4.11 12.13 7.00
CA LYS A 229 3.72 11.47 5.73
C LYS A 229 4.33 12.19 4.52
N GLN A 230 4.25 13.51 4.48
CA GLN A 230 4.84 14.30 3.41
C GLN A 230 6.35 14.08 3.28
N GLN A 231 7.08 14.02 4.41
CA GLN A 231 8.52 13.76 4.43
C GLN A 231 8.86 12.36 3.89
N VAL A 232 8.08 11.35 4.25
CA VAL A 232 8.30 9.97 3.77
C VAL A 232 8.00 9.86 2.28
N LEU A 233 6.90 10.44 1.79
CA LEU A 233 6.60 10.44 0.35
C LEU A 233 7.67 11.20 -0.46
N ALA A 234 8.20 12.30 0.08
CA ALA A 234 9.31 13.00 -0.55
C ALA A 234 10.60 12.16 -0.56
N ALA A 235 10.87 11.40 0.50
CA ALA A 235 11.98 10.45 0.55
C ALA A 235 11.79 9.30 -0.43
N LEU A 236 10.58 8.73 -0.50
CA LEU A 236 10.21 7.69 -1.46
C LEU A 236 10.41 8.15 -2.91
N ALA A 237 9.89 9.33 -3.25
CA ALA A 237 10.04 9.89 -4.60
C ALA A 237 11.52 10.09 -4.99
N ARG A 238 12.37 10.55 -4.03
CA ARG A 238 13.82 10.68 -4.26
C ARG A 238 14.46 9.32 -4.48
N SER A 239 14.24 8.38 -3.57
CA SER A 239 14.86 7.04 -3.63
C SER A 239 14.44 6.29 -4.90
N LEU A 240 13.18 6.35 -5.29
CA LEU A 240 12.70 5.77 -6.55
C LEU A 240 13.37 6.43 -7.76
N ARG A 241 13.47 7.75 -7.77
CA ARG A 241 14.12 8.49 -8.87
C ARG A 241 15.60 8.14 -9.03
N GLU A 242 16.31 8.06 -7.92
CA GLU A 242 17.71 7.64 -7.89
C GLU A 242 17.86 6.22 -8.43
N LYS A 243 17.06 5.28 -7.94
CA LYS A 243 17.10 3.89 -8.39
C LYS A 243 16.71 3.72 -9.86
N MET A 244 15.71 4.45 -10.34
CA MET A 244 15.33 4.43 -11.76
C MET A 244 16.42 5.00 -12.68
N ARG A 245 17.19 6.00 -12.21
CA ARG A 245 18.38 6.50 -12.94
C ARG A 245 19.51 5.45 -13.01
N GLU A 246 19.81 4.77 -11.89
CA GLU A 246 20.75 3.65 -11.88
C GLU A 246 20.34 2.56 -12.88
N LEU A 247 19.07 2.24 -12.92
CA LEU A 247 18.48 1.26 -13.84
C LEU A 247 18.33 1.75 -15.29
N LYS A 248 18.69 3.01 -15.55
CA LYS A 248 18.58 3.65 -16.88
C LYS A 248 17.14 3.59 -17.44
N VAL A 249 16.15 3.73 -16.55
CA VAL A 249 14.74 3.87 -16.97
C VAL A 249 14.60 5.16 -17.76
N ARG A 250 13.86 5.13 -18.87
CA ARG A 250 13.57 6.31 -19.69
C ARG A 250 12.92 7.42 -18.84
N ASP A 251 13.38 8.67 -19.00
CA ASP A 251 12.93 9.81 -18.18
C ASP A 251 11.41 10.06 -18.25
N ASP A 252 10.81 9.87 -19.43
CA ASP A 252 9.37 10.03 -19.61
C ASP A 252 8.57 8.96 -18.84
N VAL A 253 9.06 7.72 -18.82
CA VAL A 253 8.46 6.62 -18.05
C VAL A 253 8.66 6.83 -16.56
N ALA A 254 9.88 7.15 -16.14
CA ALA A 254 10.19 7.44 -14.74
C ALA A 254 9.31 8.59 -14.19
N THR A 255 9.18 9.67 -14.95
CA THR A 255 8.31 10.80 -14.60
C THR A 255 6.85 10.35 -14.46
N ALA A 256 6.34 9.56 -15.42
CA ALA A 256 4.97 9.06 -15.37
C ALA A 256 4.71 8.13 -14.18
N ILE A 257 5.69 7.35 -13.73
CA ILE A 257 5.59 6.48 -12.55
C ILE A 257 5.59 7.33 -11.28
N LEU A 258 6.50 8.30 -11.17
CA LEU A 258 6.68 9.12 -9.96
C LEU A 258 5.59 10.15 -9.75
N GLU A 259 4.85 10.48 -10.81
CA GLU A 259 3.85 11.56 -10.80
C GLU A 259 2.80 11.41 -9.68
N CYS A 260 2.39 10.17 -9.36
CA CYS A 260 1.41 9.96 -8.28
C CYS A 260 2.01 10.25 -6.91
N VAL A 261 3.20 9.74 -6.63
CA VAL A 261 3.88 9.93 -5.32
C VAL A 261 4.17 11.42 -5.13
N GLN A 262 4.62 12.11 -6.20
CA GLN A 262 4.89 13.53 -6.16
C GLN A 262 3.60 14.34 -5.93
N LEU A 263 2.51 14.02 -6.63
CA LEU A 263 1.23 14.71 -6.44
C LEU A 263 0.64 14.50 -5.04
N GLU A 264 0.83 13.31 -4.45
CA GLU A 264 0.40 13.07 -3.08
C GLU A 264 1.25 13.87 -2.08
N ALA A 265 2.55 13.93 -2.28
CA ALA A 265 3.45 14.76 -1.47
C ALA A 265 3.11 16.26 -1.59
N ASP A 266 2.87 16.76 -2.81
CA ASP A 266 2.49 18.15 -3.08
C ASP A 266 1.14 18.49 -2.42
N PHE A 267 0.17 17.58 -2.51
CA PHE A 267 -1.13 17.70 -1.86
C PHE A 267 -1.01 17.82 -0.33
N LEU A 268 -0.17 16.99 0.30
CA LEU A 268 0.06 17.05 1.74
C LEU A 268 0.82 18.33 2.14
N HIS A 269 1.76 18.76 1.32
CA HIS A 269 2.48 20.02 1.54
C HIS A 269 1.52 21.22 1.58
N LEU A 270 0.58 21.30 0.64
CA LEU A 270 -0.42 22.35 0.62
C LEU A 270 -1.37 22.34 1.83
N GLN A 271 -1.57 21.18 2.47
CA GLN A 271 -2.34 21.10 3.72
C GLN A 271 -1.58 21.65 4.92
N LEU A 272 -0.25 21.60 4.92
CA LEU A 272 0.62 22.08 6.00
C LEU A 272 0.85 23.58 5.94
N ASP A 273 1.05 24.07 4.75
CA ASP A 273 1.35 25.48 4.49
C ASP A 273 0.11 26.20 3.97
N SER A 274 0.06 27.51 4.22
CA SER A 274 -0.96 28.40 3.66
C SER A 274 -0.65 28.74 2.19
N GLY A 275 -0.40 27.69 1.37
CA GLY A 275 -0.08 27.84 -0.05
C GLY A 275 -1.01 28.78 -0.79
N LEU A 276 -0.51 29.42 -1.81
CA LEU A 276 -1.29 30.38 -2.60
C LEU A 276 -2.45 29.67 -3.31
N PRO A 277 -3.60 30.34 -3.51
CA PRO A 277 -4.76 29.74 -4.18
C PRO A 277 -4.44 29.08 -5.51
N TRP A 278 -3.56 29.69 -6.33
CA TRP A 278 -3.17 29.14 -7.62
C TRP A 278 -2.40 27.80 -7.53
N GLU A 279 -1.62 27.58 -6.46
CA GLU A 279 -0.93 26.31 -6.21
C GLU A 279 -1.93 25.19 -5.91
N THR A 280 -2.95 25.51 -5.10
CA THR A 280 -4.05 24.58 -4.82
C THR A 280 -4.79 24.20 -6.11
N VAL A 281 -5.15 25.19 -6.93
CA VAL A 281 -5.83 24.94 -8.20
C VAL A 281 -4.96 24.13 -9.15
N SER A 282 -3.68 24.49 -9.28
CA SER A 282 -2.73 23.75 -10.13
C SER A 282 -2.59 22.29 -9.71
N THR A 283 -2.42 22.02 -8.41
CA THR A 283 -2.29 20.66 -7.88
C THR A 283 -3.57 19.86 -8.07
N GLU A 284 -4.73 20.42 -7.79
CA GLU A 284 -6.02 19.77 -8.02
C GLU A 284 -6.28 19.47 -9.50
N LEU A 285 -5.92 20.37 -10.41
CA LEU A 285 -6.02 20.12 -11.84
C LEU A 285 -5.10 18.97 -12.28
N LYS A 286 -3.88 18.90 -11.76
CA LYS A 286 -2.97 17.77 -11.99
C LYS A 286 -3.56 16.47 -11.47
N ILE A 287 -4.10 16.47 -10.23
CA ILE A 287 -4.79 15.30 -9.65
C ILE A 287 -5.94 14.86 -10.56
N MET A 288 -6.75 15.79 -11.06
CA MET A 288 -7.83 15.46 -12.00
C MET A 288 -7.30 14.85 -13.30
N CYS A 289 -6.26 15.42 -13.90
CA CYS A 289 -5.66 14.88 -15.13
C CYS A 289 -5.08 13.49 -14.91
N VAL A 290 -4.45 13.25 -13.77
CA VAL A 290 -3.78 11.99 -13.44
C VAL A 290 -4.79 10.89 -13.07
N PHE A 291 -5.74 11.17 -12.20
CA PHE A 291 -6.64 10.15 -11.62
C PHE A 291 -8.03 10.10 -12.26
N GLN A 292 -8.40 11.07 -13.07
CA GLN A 292 -9.70 11.13 -13.74
C GLN A 292 -9.58 11.09 -15.26
N SER A 293 -8.53 10.47 -15.79
CA SER A 293 -8.34 10.33 -17.25
C SER A 293 -9.55 9.69 -17.95
N ASP A 294 -10.20 8.74 -17.27
CA ASP A 294 -11.34 7.98 -17.81
C ASP A 294 -12.71 8.51 -17.31
N ALA A 295 -12.71 9.68 -16.64
CA ALA A 295 -13.93 10.30 -16.15
C ALA A 295 -14.76 10.89 -17.31
N SER A 296 -16.09 10.77 -17.20
CA SER A 296 -17.01 11.41 -18.13
C SER A 296 -16.88 12.93 -18.10
N ILE A 297 -17.32 13.61 -19.15
CA ILE A 297 -17.30 15.08 -19.24
C ILE A 297 -18.04 15.71 -18.05
N TRP A 298 -19.15 15.12 -17.61
CA TRP A 298 -19.92 15.62 -16.47
C TRP A 298 -19.16 15.48 -15.15
N GLN A 299 -18.42 14.38 -14.98
CA GLN A 299 -17.56 14.20 -13.80
C GLN A 299 -16.42 15.21 -13.75
N ARG A 300 -15.81 15.51 -14.92
CA ARG A 300 -14.76 16.52 -15.01
C ARG A 300 -15.31 17.92 -14.74
N LEU A 301 -16.46 18.29 -15.33
CA LEU A 301 -17.11 19.57 -15.07
C LEU A 301 -17.49 19.74 -13.59
N PHE A 302 -18.02 18.70 -12.97
CA PHE A 302 -18.33 18.73 -11.54
C PHE A 302 -17.07 18.89 -10.68
N SER A 303 -15.99 18.17 -11.01
CA SER A 303 -14.71 18.31 -10.33
C SER A 303 -14.13 19.72 -10.48
N LEU A 304 -14.23 20.32 -11.68
CA LEU A 304 -13.83 21.71 -11.92
C LEU A 304 -14.68 22.69 -11.10
N ALA A 305 -15.99 22.52 -11.05
CA ALA A 305 -16.86 23.37 -10.25
C ALA A 305 -16.50 23.36 -8.76
N ARG A 306 -16.03 22.22 -8.24
CA ARG A 306 -15.55 22.08 -6.85
C ARG A 306 -14.26 22.85 -6.58
N LEU A 307 -13.50 23.26 -7.60
CA LEU A 307 -12.28 24.05 -7.44
C LEU A 307 -12.57 25.55 -7.25
N ALA A 308 -13.78 26.02 -7.52
CA ALA A 308 -14.10 27.45 -7.41
C ALA A 308 -13.70 28.07 -6.05
N PRO A 309 -13.93 27.42 -4.88
CA PRO A 309 -13.47 27.98 -3.61
C PRO A 309 -11.94 28.03 -3.47
N ALA A 310 -11.20 27.17 -4.18
CA ALA A 310 -9.73 27.16 -4.15
C ALA A 310 -9.12 28.40 -4.81
N LEU A 311 -9.88 29.10 -5.65
CA LEU A 311 -9.43 30.36 -6.28
C LEU A 311 -9.24 31.50 -5.28
N VAL A 312 -9.94 31.45 -4.14
CA VAL A 312 -9.96 32.55 -3.17
C VAL A 312 -9.57 32.13 -1.74
N LEU A 313 -9.66 30.83 -1.42
CA LEU A 313 -9.35 30.32 -0.09
C LEU A 313 -7.88 29.88 0.00
N PRO A 314 -7.20 30.17 1.13
CA PRO A 314 -5.92 29.52 1.42
C PRO A 314 -6.05 27.99 1.40
N ALA A 315 -5.01 27.29 0.96
CA ALA A 315 -5.03 25.84 0.78
C ALA A 315 -5.58 25.07 2.00
N ALA A 316 -5.04 25.35 3.19
CA ALA A 316 -5.48 24.70 4.43
C ALA A 316 -6.97 24.94 4.77
N VAL A 317 -7.53 26.09 4.39
CA VAL A 317 -8.95 26.39 4.58
C VAL A 317 -9.79 25.65 3.55
N TYR A 318 -9.37 25.67 2.28
CA TYR A 318 -10.02 24.95 1.20
C TYR A 318 -10.11 23.45 1.49
N TYR A 319 -9.01 22.79 1.89
CA TYR A 319 -9.00 21.36 2.16
C TYR A 319 -9.83 20.99 3.40
N ARG A 320 -9.82 21.81 4.47
CA ARG A 320 -10.73 21.63 5.62
C ARG A 320 -12.20 21.74 5.24
N TRP A 321 -12.53 22.75 4.41
CA TRP A 321 -13.89 22.92 3.88
C TRP A 321 -14.30 21.73 3.00
N ARG A 322 -13.43 21.34 2.09
CA ARG A 322 -13.66 20.19 1.18
C ARG A 322 -13.89 18.90 1.96
N TYR A 323 -13.11 18.66 3.00
CA TYR A 323 -13.26 17.49 3.87
C TYR A 323 -14.64 17.49 4.53
N LYS A 324 -15.02 18.56 5.23
CA LYS A 324 -16.36 18.70 5.85
C LYS A 324 -17.49 18.55 4.84
N PHE A 325 -17.33 19.09 3.64
CA PHE A 325 -18.33 18.98 2.58
C PHE A 325 -18.45 17.53 2.08
N SER A 326 -17.36 16.80 1.99
CA SER A 326 -17.36 15.39 1.57
C SER A 326 -18.03 14.45 2.58
N GLU A 327 -18.03 14.81 3.87
CA GLU A 327 -18.71 14.06 4.95
C GLU A 327 -20.22 14.33 5.00
N ALA A 328 -20.70 15.38 4.41
CA ALA A 328 -22.11 15.71 4.44
C ALA A 328 -22.97 14.61 3.80
N ALA A 329 -23.92 14.06 4.56
CA ALA A 329 -24.75 12.91 4.15
C ALA A 329 -25.46 13.14 2.79
N GLY A 330 -25.86 14.38 2.51
CA GLY A 330 -26.45 14.77 1.22
C GLY A 330 -25.47 14.64 0.06
N TYR A 331 -24.22 15.05 0.25
CA TYR A 331 -23.18 14.90 -0.74
C TYR A 331 -22.80 13.43 -0.99
N GLN A 332 -22.70 12.62 0.05
CA GLN A 332 -22.43 11.20 -0.09
C GLN A 332 -23.52 10.48 -0.88
N LYS A 333 -24.81 10.74 -0.57
CA LYS A 333 -25.94 10.20 -1.34
C LYS A 333 -25.93 10.66 -2.80
N PHE A 334 -25.67 11.95 -3.04
CA PHE A 334 -25.54 12.51 -4.38
C PHE A 334 -24.37 11.85 -5.14
N ARG A 335 -23.21 11.73 -4.50
CA ARG A 335 -22.01 11.10 -5.08
C ARG A 335 -22.26 9.63 -5.43
N GLN A 336 -22.84 8.83 -4.53
CA GLN A 336 -23.17 7.43 -4.79
C GLN A 336 -24.12 7.28 -5.98
N ARG A 337 -25.09 8.19 -6.12
CA ARG A 337 -26.09 8.15 -7.19
C ARG A 337 -25.55 8.56 -8.57
N PHE A 338 -24.69 9.58 -8.62
CA PHE A 338 -24.25 10.18 -9.88
C PHE A 338 -22.78 9.89 -10.22
N PHE A 339 -21.98 9.44 -9.26
CA PHE A 339 -20.55 9.19 -9.41
C PHE A 339 -20.13 7.91 -8.68
N PRO A 340 -20.55 6.73 -9.17
CA PRO A 340 -20.33 5.45 -8.47
C PRO A 340 -18.89 4.93 -8.51
N PHE A 341 -17.89 5.75 -8.82
CA PHE A 341 -16.50 5.34 -8.81
C PHE A 341 -15.88 5.40 -7.41
N PRO A 342 -15.06 4.42 -7.03
CA PRO A 342 -14.25 4.54 -5.84
C PRO A 342 -13.25 5.69 -6.05
N VAL A 343 -13.39 6.76 -5.26
CA VAL A 343 -12.26 7.65 -4.99
C VAL A 343 -11.22 6.81 -4.26
N PRO A 344 -9.90 7.02 -4.47
CA PRO A 344 -8.90 6.39 -3.63
C PRO A 344 -9.32 6.58 -2.17
N SER A 345 -9.69 5.48 -1.51
CA SER A 345 -10.38 5.48 -0.21
C SER A 345 -9.49 5.92 0.96
N GLN A 346 -8.28 6.36 0.68
CA GLN A 346 -7.28 6.74 1.67
C GLN A 346 -7.47 8.11 2.32
N VAL A 347 -8.36 8.97 1.76
CA VAL A 347 -8.52 10.34 2.27
C VAL A 347 -9.85 10.57 3.01
N GLU A 348 -10.84 9.68 2.90
CA GLU A 348 -12.23 10.03 3.25
C GLU A 348 -12.87 9.29 4.45
N ARG A 349 -12.16 8.48 5.24
CA ARG A 349 -12.84 7.77 6.35
C ARG A 349 -12.08 7.80 7.67
N GLN A 350 -12.48 8.72 8.52
CA GLN A 350 -12.42 8.54 9.97
C GLN A 350 -13.61 9.23 10.64
N GLU A 351 -14.52 8.42 11.13
CA GLU A 351 -15.46 8.84 12.16
C GLU A 351 -14.67 8.97 13.48
N ARG A 352 -14.84 10.09 14.18
CA ARG A 352 -14.29 10.26 15.54
C ARG A 352 -14.97 9.28 16.47
N PRO A 353 -14.25 8.65 17.39
CA PRO A 353 -14.91 8.09 18.56
C PRO A 353 -15.51 9.28 19.34
N THR A 354 -16.80 9.25 19.53
CA THR A 354 -17.46 10.06 20.58
C THR A 354 -16.86 9.67 21.92
N VAL A 355 -16.44 10.68 22.67
CA VAL A 355 -15.90 10.65 24.03
C VAL A 355 -16.70 9.78 24.96
#